data_ec67cd97c2b0c0c92d29d8acd4e55910
#
_entry.id   ec67cd97c2b0c0c92d29d8acd4e55910
#
_cell.length_a   1.000
_cell.length_b   1.000
_cell.length_c   1.000
_cell.angle_alpha   90.00
_cell.angle_beta   90.00
_cell.angle_gamma   90.00
#
_symmetry.space_group_name_H-M   'P 1'
#
loop_
_entity.id
_entity.type
_entity.pdbx_description
1 polymer ?
#
loop_
_entity_poly.entity_id
_entity_poly.type
_entity_poly.pdbx_seq_one_letter_code
_entity_poly.pdbx_strand_id
1 'polypeptide(L)'
;MARQPLPVIVSLGGINGAGRASGHHALARMGYDALDQGQKQRTLQSLASMMGLPSASDQEQYILDHTLIRRVEDNHFDVDAVLWNQRFPTESNGHPVNFDIERKHLPDDIPPSWKVTSTSVTHVNVNIQGHQEFLLPTNRQFEVKAAGQLPTGYEPGSLYPSRSHPRGLEMTVCAASDALGNLGLDWDMIQRRVPADKVSVYAGSAMGQLDSAGAGGMLKARYNGKRVTSKYCPLSLAEMPSDFINAYVLGAMGSTGATLGACASFLYNLKNGIADIRSGRARVAFIGAAEAPINAEVMEGYAAMGALATEKELRQLDGLDDNEAVDQRRACRPFAENCGFTIAESAQMVVLFDDALAMELGATIYGAATDVFVNADGYKKSISGPGVGNYITMAKSVASVRAILGEDAMRRGGLVQAHGTGTPQNRVTESEILSRTAEAFGIEGWPVAALKSYLGHSLGAASGDQVTATLGMWHHGLIPGINTINALADDVRTDHLAFSAEHRRFDPKDAQYAVINSKGFGGNNATATMLS
;
A
#
# COMPACT_ATOMS: atom_id res chain seq x y z
N MET A 1 -14.85 -16.04 -35.30
CA MET A 1 -13.85 -15.23 -34.57
C MET A 1 -13.04 -16.17 -33.67
N ALA A 2 -11.72 -16.06 -33.62
CA ALA A 2 -10.93 -16.84 -32.66
C ALA A 2 -11.37 -16.45 -31.23
N ARG A 3 -11.51 -17.46 -30.34
CA ARG A 3 -11.83 -17.24 -28.94
C ARG A 3 -10.73 -16.36 -28.30
N GLN A 4 -11.13 -15.28 -27.64
CA GLN A 4 -10.19 -14.49 -26.85
C GLN A 4 -9.72 -15.29 -25.63
N PRO A 5 -8.40 -15.32 -25.33
CA PRO A 5 -7.91 -15.95 -24.12
C PRO A 5 -8.50 -15.27 -22.87
N LEU A 6 -8.84 -16.07 -21.85
CA LEU A 6 -9.30 -15.59 -20.56
C LEU A 6 -8.09 -15.43 -19.62
N PRO A 7 -7.86 -14.23 -19.05
CA PRO A 7 -6.83 -14.06 -18.03
C PRO A 7 -7.25 -14.72 -16.71
N VAL A 8 -6.63 -15.83 -16.36
CA VAL A 8 -6.88 -16.53 -15.09
C VAL A 8 -5.75 -16.27 -14.10
N ILE A 9 -6.11 -16.11 -12.83
CA ILE A 9 -5.14 -15.90 -11.74
C ILE A 9 -4.68 -17.29 -11.28
N VAL A 10 -3.42 -17.59 -11.52
CA VAL A 10 -2.79 -18.87 -11.17
C VAL A 10 -1.85 -18.79 -9.99
N SER A 11 -1.53 -17.58 -9.54
CA SER A 11 -0.79 -17.37 -8.30
C SER A 11 -1.04 -15.98 -7.73
N LEU A 12 -0.80 -15.88 -6.44
CA LEU A 12 -0.78 -14.64 -5.67
C LEU A 12 0.39 -14.68 -4.69
N GLY A 13 0.94 -13.54 -4.41
CA GLY A 13 1.99 -13.35 -3.42
C GLY A 13 1.99 -11.92 -2.93
N GLY A 14 2.71 -11.67 -1.86
CA GLY A 14 2.80 -10.34 -1.31
C GLY A 14 2.97 -10.35 0.20
N ILE A 15 3.23 -9.16 0.71
CA ILE A 15 3.40 -8.89 2.14
C ILE A 15 2.70 -7.59 2.49
N ASN A 16 2.03 -7.57 3.63
CA ASN A 16 1.42 -6.39 4.22
C ASN A 16 1.35 -6.52 5.75
N GLY A 17 0.68 -5.62 6.44
CA GLY A 17 0.54 -5.65 7.89
C GLY A 17 -0.09 -6.93 8.47
N ALA A 18 -0.83 -7.68 7.66
CA ALA A 18 -1.42 -8.96 8.03
C ALA A 18 -0.53 -10.17 7.71
N GLY A 19 0.65 -9.96 7.13
CA GLY A 19 1.59 -11.01 6.75
C GLY A 19 1.58 -11.33 5.25
N ARG A 20 1.83 -12.60 4.89
CA ARG A 20 1.95 -13.08 3.51
C ARG A 20 0.60 -13.25 2.84
N ALA A 21 0.51 -12.83 1.57
CA ALA A 21 -0.68 -13.07 0.75
C ALA A 21 -0.79 -14.52 0.27
N SER A 22 0.33 -15.16 -0.07
CA SER A 22 0.36 -16.58 -0.47
C SER A 22 -0.24 -17.48 0.63
N GLY A 23 -0.88 -18.59 0.22
CA GLY A 23 -1.61 -19.45 1.16
C GLY A 23 -2.75 -18.75 1.91
N HIS A 24 -3.13 -17.54 1.47
CA HIS A 24 -4.19 -16.71 2.06
C HIS A 24 -3.97 -16.32 3.53
N HIS A 25 -2.70 -16.34 4.01
CA HIS A 25 -2.37 -16.07 5.41
C HIS A 25 -2.75 -14.65 5.84
N ALA A 26 -2.58 -13.65 4.98
CA ALA A 26 -2.97 -12.27 5.28
C ALA A 26 -4.48 -12.14 5.52
N LEU A 27 -5.34 -12.78 4.71
CA LEU A 27 -6.78 -12.80 4.97
C LEU A 27 -7.10 -13.55 6.26
N ALA A 28 -6.47 -14.70 6.49
CA ALA A 28 -6.64 -15.47 7.72
C ALA A 28 -6.30 -14.63 8.96
N ARG A 29 -5.27 -13.78 8.91
CA ARG A 29 -4.96 -12.85 10.01
C ARG A 29 -6.06 -11.80 10.21
N MET A 30 -6.62 -11.23 9.14
CA MET A 30 -7.72 -10.26 9.26
C MET A 30 -9.01 -10.88 9.79
N GLY A 31 -9.28 -12.14 9.46
CA GLY A 31 -10.44 -12.90 9.94
C GLY A 31 -10.15 -13.81 11.14
N TYR A 32 -9.06 -13.57 11.88
CA TYR A 32 -8.50 -14.49 12.88
C TYR A 32 -9.52 -15.05 13.89
N ASP A 33 -10.38 -14.19 14.41
CA ASP A 33 -11.35 -14.57 15.44
C ASP A 33 -12.41 -15.56 14.92
N ALA A 34 -12.70 -15.52 13.61
CA ALA A 34 -13.67 -16.40 12.96
C ALA A 34 -13.07 -17.73 12.46
N LEU A 35 -11.76 -17.95 12.60
CA LEU A 35 -11.07 -19.16 12.14
C LEU A 35 -11.26 -20.33 13.12
N ASP A 36 -11.20 -21.56 12.59
CA ASP A 36 -11.04 -22.75 13.42
C ASP A 36 -9.62 -22.83 14.02
N GLN A 37 -9.45 -23.72 15.00
CA GLN A 37 -8.18 -23.84 15.74
C GLN A 37 -6.99 -24.19 14.85
N GLY A 38 -7.19 -25.06 13.85
CA GLY A 38 -6.13 -25.45 12.92
C GLY A 38 -5.72 -24.30 11.99
N GLN A 39 -6.69 -23.51 11.54
CA GLN A 39 -6.45 -22.31 10.75
C GLN A 39 -5.72 -21.22 11.57
N LYS A 40 -6.14 -21.01 12.83
CA LYS A 40 -5.47 -20.10 13.76
C LYS A 40 -3.99 -20.49 13.95
N GLN A 41 -3.73 -21.77 14.21
CA GLN A 41 -2.37 -22.26 14.38
C GLN A 41 -1.50 -22.03 13.14
N ARG A 42 -1.99 -22.33 11.94
CA ARG A 42 -1.26 -22.08 10.68
C ARG A 42 -0.97 -20.60 10.48
N THR A 43 -1.93 -19.74 10.79
CA THR A 43 -1.78 -18.28 10.69
C THR A 43 -0.69 -17.78 11.64
N LEU A 44 -0.72 -18.20 12.90
CA LEU A 44 0.30 -17.84 13.89
C LEU A 44 1.68 -18.39 13.50
N GLN A 45 1.78 -19.60 13.00
CA GLN A 45 3.05 -20.17 12.52
C GLN A 45 3.65 -19.36 11.38
N SER A 46 2.83 -18.96 10.39
CA SER A 46 3.27 -18.11 9.30
C SER A 46 3.81 -16.77 9.79
N LEU A 47 3.07 -16.11 10.69
CA LEU A 47 3.48 -14.82 11.26
C LEU A 47 4.72 -14.94 12.14
N ALA A 48 4.77 -15.95 13.04
CA ALA A 48 5.93 -16.21 13.88
C ALA A 48 7.21 -16.42 13.05
N SER A 49 7.09 -17.18 11.95
CA SER A 49 8.22 -17.39 11.03
C SER A 49 8.69 -16.07 10.40
N MET A 50 7.77 -15.20 9.98
CA MET A 50 8.12 -13.88 9.43
C MET A 50 8.78 -12.98 10.49
N MET A 51 8.27 -13.02 11.72
CA MET A 51 8.77 -12.21 12.83
C MET A 51 10.05 -12.77 13.48
N GLY A 52 10.56 -13.93 13.02
CA GLY A 52 11.74 -14.58 13.58
C GLY A 52 11.52 -15.12 14.99
N LEU A 53 10.27 -15.45 15.37
CA LEU A 53 9.92 -15.95 16.70
C LEU A 53 10.12 -17.47 16.82
N PRO A 54 10.62 -17.97 17.96
CA PRO A 54 10.94 -19.41 18.13
C PRO A 54 9.71 -20.30 18.31
N SER A 55 8.58 -19.75 18.78
CA SER A 55 7.32 -20.46 19.00
C SER A 55 6.13 -19.57 18.66
N ALA A 56 5.14 -20.15 17.98
CA ALA A 56 3.91 -19.44 17.65
C ALA A 56 2.87 -19.49 18.78
N SER A 57 2.75 -20.65 19.45
CA SER A 57 1.68 -20.90 20.43
C SER A 57 1.84 -20.08 21.71
N ASP A 58 3.06 -19.89 22.16
CA ASP A 58 3.34 -19.19 23.42
C ASP A 58 3.37 -17.67 23.24
N GLN A 59 3.25 -17.19 22.01
CA GLN A 59 3.37 -15.77 21.65
C GLN A 59 2.17 -15.24 20.86
N GLU A 60 1.03 -15.90 20.94
CA GLU A 60 -0.18 -15.51 20.19
C GLU A 60 -0.51 -14.03 20.39
N GLN A 61 -0.63 -13.57 21.63
CA GLN A 61 -0.96 -12.18 21.91
C GLN A 61 0.09 -11.21 21.37
N TYR A 62 1.38 -11.54 21.52
CA TYR A 62 2.46 -10.73 20.97
C TYR A 62 2.34 -10.60 19.44
N ILE A 63 2.12 -11.72 18.73
CA ILE A 63 1.94 -11.73 17.28
C ILE A 63 0.74 -10.87 16.86
N LEU A 64 -0.39 -11.00 17.56
CA LEU A 64 -1.59 -10.23 17.28
C LEU A 64 -1.37 -8.73 17.54
N ASP A 65 -0.60 -8.38 18.56
CA ASP A 65 -0.29 -7.01 18.92
C ASP A 65 0.71 -6.33 17.98
N HIS A 66 1.56 -7.10 17.30
CA HIS A 66 2.64 -6.62 16.45
C HIS A 66 2.40 -6.86 14.95
N THR A 67 1.12 -6.93 14.57
CA THR A 67 0.64 -7.02 13.18
C THR A 67 -0.47 -6.00 12.95
N LEU A 68 -0.84 -5.74 11.68
CA LEU A 68 -1.88 -4.80 11.25
C LEU A 68 -1.53 -3.33 11.57
N ILE A 69 -2.57 -2.46 11.61
CA ILE A 69 -2.42 -1.07 12.05
C ILE A 69 -2.00 -1.05 13.52
N ARG A 70 -1.01 -0.23 13.83
CA ARG A 70 -0.53 0.03 15.18
C ARG A 70 0.27 1.33 15.24
N ARG A 71 0.72 1.73 16.41
CA ARG A 71 1.65 2.85 16.54
C ARG A 71 2.88 2.62 15.67
N VAL A 72 3.36 3.65 14.99
CA VAL A 72 4.60 3.59 14.20
C VAL A 72 5.75 3.16 15.10
N GLU A 73 6.47 2.13 14.66
CA GLU A 73 7.60 1.56 15.39
C GLU A 73 8.89 2.35 15.10
N ASP A 74 9.79 2.38 16.08
CA ASP A 74 11.04 3.17 16.03
C ASP A 74 12.00 2.73 14.92
N ASN A 75 11.86 1.52 14.39
CA ASN A 75 12.62 1.07 13.21
C ASN A 75 12.28 1.85 11.94
N HIS A 76 11.10 2.47 11.87
CA HIS A 76 10.76 3.44 10.82
C HIS A 76 11.26 4.83 11.20
N PHE A 77 10.76 5.40 12.28
CA PHE A 77 11.20 6.66 12.89
C PHE A 77 10.49 6.86 14.24
N ASP A 78 11.12 7.63 15.14
CA ASP A 78 10.52 7.98 16.42
C ASP A 78 9.49 9.12 16.23
N VAL A 79 8.20 8.79 16.39
CA VAL A 79 7.08 9.75 16.24
C VAL A 79 7.03 10.79 17.37
N ASP A 80 7.72 10.57 18.48
CA ASP A 80 7.78 11.55 19.58
C ASP A 80 9.00 12.48 19.47
N ALA A 81 9.97 12.17 18.57
CA ALA A 81 11.21 12.92 18.43
C ALA A 81 11.65 13.06 16.96
N VAL A 82 10.75 13.46 16.06
CA VAL A 82 11.09 13.68 14.64
C VAL A 82 12.04 14.86 14.50
N LEU A 83 13.15 14.63 13.81
CA LEU A 83 14.16 15.66 13.57
C LEU A 83 13.59 16.86 12.81
N TRP A 84 13.79 18.03 13.37
CA TRP A 84 13.40 19.31 12.80
C TRP A 84 14.56 20.29 12.82
N ASN A 85 14.90 20.90 11.70
CA ASN A 85 15.91 21.95 11.63
C ASN A 85 15.24 23.31 11.80
N GLN A 86 15.38 23.89 12.98
CA GLN A 86 14.83 25.21 13.26
C GLN A 86 15.81 26.29 12.80
N ARG A 87 15.31 27.26 12.01
CA ARG A 87 16.07 28.48 11.70
C ARG A 87 16.05 29.40 12.91
N PHE A 88 17.22 29.84 13.28
CA PHE A 88 17.43 30.68 14.43
C PHE A 88 18.16 31.96 14.01
N PRO A 89 17.44 33.07 13.74
CA PRO A 89 18.06 34.35 13.42
C PRO A 89 18.65 34.97 14.71
N THR A 90 19.86 35.43 14.65
CA THR A 90 20.53 36.12 15.76
C THR A 90 21.11 37.43 15.30
N GLU A 91 21.14 38.45 16.20
CA GLU A 91 21.91 39.65 16.05
C GLU A 91 22.93 39.77 17.18
N SER A 92 24.17 40.12 16.85
CA SER A 92 25.26 40.14 17.82
C SER A 92 25.17 41.26 18.86
N ASN A 93 24.37 42.32 18.63
CA ASN A 93 24.17 43.45 19.58
C ASN A 93 25.44 43.87 20.32
N GLY A 94 26.59 43.90 19.62
CA GLY A 94 27.89 44.20 20.20
C GLY A 94 28.61 43.02 20.88
N HIS A 95 27.98 41.85 20.97
CA HIS A 95 28.57 40.62 21.53
C HIS A 95 28.68 39.56 20.43
N PRO A 96 29.83 39.48 19.74
CA PRO A 96 30.00 38.55 18.63
C PRO A 96 29.87 37.09 19.08
N VAL A 97 29.33 36.25 18.22
CA VAL A 97 29.35 34.78 18.41
C VAL A 97 30.78 34.31 18.13
N ASN A 98 31.40 33.65 19.10
CA ASN A 98 32.78 33.24 19.04
C ASN A 98 32.96 31.75 19.35
N PHE A 99 33.63 31.00 18.46
CA PHE A 99 33.87 29.56 18.62
C PHE A 99 35.13 29.12 17.87
N ASP A 100 35.69 27.98 18.29
CA ASP A 100 36.82 27.34 17.66
C ASP A 100 36.36 26.14 16.83
N ILE A 101 36.90 26.01 15.60
CA ILE A 101 36.64 24.85 14.73
C ILE A 101 37.94 24.37 14.09
N GLU A 102 37.96 23.11 13.63
CA GLU A 102 39.03 22.63 12.78
C GLU A 102 38.99 23.36 11.44
N ARG A 103 40.16 23.78 10.93
CA ARG A 103 40.32 24.52 9.67
C ARG A 103 39.64 23.82 8.48
N LYS A 104 39.63 22.49 8.45
CA LYS A 104 38.97 21.70 7.39
C LYS A 104 37.44 21.84 7.35
N HIS A 105 36.83 22.40 8.41
CA HIS A 105 35.39 22.62 8.50
C HIS A 105 34.98 24.05 8.12
N LEU A 106 35.95 24.93 7.79
CA LEU A 106 35.61 26.23 7.21
C LEU A 106 34.93 26.04 5.86
N PRO A 107 33.91 26.85 5.55
CA PRO A 107 33.34 26.87 4.19
C PRO A 107 34.38 27.39 3.20
N ASP A 108 34.32 26.92 1.95
CA ASP A 108 35.22 27.40 0.88
C ASP A 108 35.10 28.91 0.68
N ASP A 109 33.87 29.44 0.74
CA ASP A 109 33.58 30.87 0.74
C ASP A 109 33.23 31.33 2.16
N ILE A 110 34.16 32.00 2.81
CA ILE A 110 33.98 32.54 4.16
C ILE A 110 33.03 33.75 4.09
N PRO A 111 31.87 33.71 4.81
CA PRO A 111 30.96 34.85 4.82
C PRO A 111 31.65 36.16 5.27
N PRO A 112 31.31 37.31 4.69
CA PRO A 112 31.93 38.60 5.06
C PRO A 112 31.75 38.99 6.52
N SER A 113 30.72 38.45 7.19
CA SER A 113 30.47 38.66 8.62
C SER A 113 31.38 37.83 9.53
N TRP A 114 32.19 36.92 8.98
CA TRP A 114 33.07 36.03 9.72
C TRP A 114 34.51 36.58 9.75
N LYS A 115 35.02 36.79 10.94
CA LYS A 115 36.45 37.06 11.14
C LYS A 115 37.11 35.76 11.61
N VAL A 116 37.97 35.21 10.77
CA VAL A 116 38.67 33.95 11.05
C VAL A 116 40.11 34.26 11.49
N THR A 117 40.51 33.74 12.65
CA THR A 117 41.85 33.88 13.20
C THR A 117 42.44 32.49 13.44
N SER A 118 43.68 32.27 12.98
CA SER A 118 44.38 31.00 13.19
C SER A 118 44.80 30.85 14.66
N THR A 119 44.41 29.77 15.31
CA THR A 119 44.78 29.42 16.68
C THR A 119 45.87 28.34 16.71
N SER A 120 45.88 27.47 15.69
CA SER A 120 46.92 26.45 15.48
C SER A 120 47.01 26.06 14.01
N VAL A 121 47.84 25.07 13.68
CA VAL A 121 47.94 24.51 12.33
C VAL A 121 46.60 23.89 11.89
N THR A 122 45.88 23.29 12.83
CA THR A 122 44.65 22.52 12.56
C THR A 122 43.36 23.25 12.96
N HIS A 123 43.42 24.30 13.80
CA HIS A 123 42.25 24.98 14.36
C HIS A 123 42.27 26.49 14.07
N VAL A 124 41.06 27.02 13.98
CA VAL A 124 40.79 28.44 13.80
C VAL A 124 39.72 28.92 14.79
N ASN A 125 39.83 30.15 15.22
CA ASN A 125 38.75 30.84 15.92
C ASN A 125 37.92 31.62 14.91
N VAL A 126 36.61 31.46 14.99
CA VAL A 126 35.63 32.17 14.16
C VAL A 126 34.88 33.16 15.04
N ASN A 127 34.89 34.43 14.67
CA ASN A 127 34.17 35.50 15.31
C ASN A 127 33.15 36.07 14.33
N ILE A 128 31.85 35.95 14.65
CA ILE A 128 30.74 36.38 13.78
C ILE A 128 30.12 37.65 14.36
N GLN A 129 29.97 38.67 13.52
CA GLN A 129 29.38 39.96 13.89
C GLN A 129 28.13 40.25 13.03
N GLY A 130 27.15 40.95 13.62
CA GLY A 130 25.92 41.34 12.93
C GLY A 130 24.88 40.23 12.88
N HIS A 131 24.02 40.31 11.88
CA HIS A 131 22.95 39.35 11.66
C HIS A 131 23.51 38.02 11.14
N GLN A 132 23.06 36.92 11.76
CA GLN A 132 23.41 35.58 11.34
C GLN A 132 22.22 34.64 11.50
N GLU A 133 22.04 33.72 10.56
CA GLU A 133 21.09 32.61 10.67
C GLU A 133 21.82 31.30 10.98
N PHE A 134 21.34 30.60 11.99
CA PHE A 134 21.78 29.25 12.31
C PHE A 134 20.64 28.25 12.03
N LEU A 135 20.97 27.04 11.58
CA LEU A 135 20.08 25.91 11.57
C LEU A 135 20.39 25.05 12.79
N LEU A 136 19.42 24.96 13.70
CA LEU A 136 19.58 24.20 14.93
C LEU A 136 18.75 22.92 14.84
N PRO A 137 19.38 21.74 14.93
CA PRO A 137 18.62 20.49 15.00
C PRO A 137 17.83 20.44 16.30
N THR A 138 16.51 20.28 16.18
CA THR A 138 15.57 20.10 17.29
C THR A 138 14.69 18.90 16.97
N ASN A 139 13.89 18.45 17.94
CA ASN A 139 12.91 17.39 17.74
C ASN A 139 11.51 17.94 17.96
N ARG A 140 10.55 17.38 17.22
CA ARG A 140 9.12 17.66 17.38
C ARG A 140 8.34 16.37 17.45
N GLN A 141 7.26 16.38 18.23
CA GLN A 141 6.29 15.31 18.20
C GLN A 141 5.52 15.33 16.87
N PHE A 142 5.31 14.17 16.30
CA PHE A 142 4.51 13.99 15.11
C PHE A 142 3.05 13.78 15.48
N GLU A 143 2.13 14.43 14.78
CA GLU A 143 0.71 14.39 15.12
C GLU A 143 0.03 13.07 14.72
N VAL A 144 0.56 12.39 13.70
CA VAL A 144 0.06 11.11 13.20
C VAL A 144 0.93 9.99 13.75
N LYS A 145 0.35 9.13 14.58
CA LYS A 145 1.11 8.09 15.28
C LYS A 145 0.79 6.65 14.83
N ALA A 146 -0.20 6.48 13.95
CA ALA A 146 -0.62 5.17 13.46
C ALA A 146 -0.18 4.91 12.03
N ALA A 147 0.21 3.67 11.74
CA ALA A 147 0.45 3.16 10.39
C ALA A 147 0.15 1.66 10.30
N GLY A 148 -0.20 1.20 9.10
CA GLY A 148 -0.21 -0.22 8.76
C GLY A 148 1.19 -0.68 8.40
N GLN A 149 1.82 -1.46 9.26
CA GLN A 149 3.23 -1.85 9.16
C GLN A 149 3.34 -3.35 8.94
N LEU A 150 4.37 -3.80 8.23
CA LEU A 150 4.70 -5.24 8.16
C LEU A 150 4.84 -5.82 9.58
N PRO A 151 4.65 -7.13 9.75
CA PRO A 151 4.85 -7.77 11.06
C PRO A 151 6.18 -7.38 11.68
N THR A 152 6.19 -7.03 12.96
CA THR A 152 7.41 -6.59 13.67
C THR A 152 8.55 -7.60 13.52
N GLY A 153 9.74 -7.11 13.22
CA GLY A 153 10.94 -7.94 13.02
C GLY A 153 11.08 -8.53 11.62
N TYR A 154 10.09 -8.35 10.72
CA TYR A 154 10.22 -8.79 9.35
C TYR A 154 10.97 -7.74 8.51
N GLU A 155 12.18 -8.09 8.08
CA GLU A 155 13.05 -7.23 7.28
C GLU A 155 13.24 -7.80 5.88
N PRO A 156 12.51 -7.29 4.86
CA PRO A 156 12.58 -7.81 3.49
C PRO A 156 14.00 -7.84 2.92
N GLY A 157 14.78 -6.81 3.22
CA GLY A 157 16.15 -6.66 2.75
C GLY A 157 17.14 -7.70 3.30
N SER A 158 16.78 -8.43 4.35
CA SER A 158 17.64 -9.50 4.91
C SER A 158 17.54 -10.82 4.14
N LEU A 159 16.54 -10.97 3.25
CA LEU A 159 16.24 -12.24 2.59
C LEU A 159 17.02 -12.46 1.29
N TYR A 160 17.69 -11.44 0.79
CA TYR A 160 18.53 -11.52 -0.42
C TYR A 160 19.61 -10.43 -0.38
N PRO A 161 20.62 -10.45 -1.26
CA PRO A 161 21.66 -9.41 -1.31
C PRO A 161 21.10 -8.04 -1.74
N SER A 162 20.46 -7.31 -0.82
CA SER A 162 19.71 -6.07 -1.06
C SER A 162 20.49 -4.79 -0.77
N ARG A 163 21.81 -4.86 -0.62
CA ARG A 163 22.62 -3.71 -0.18
C ARG A 163 22.31 -2.43 -0.94
N SER A 164 21.83 -1.43 -0.23
CA SER A 164 21.44 -0.09 -0.75
C SER A 164 20.17 -0.10 -1.62
N HIS A 165 19.33 -1.12 -1.51
CA HIS A 165 18.00 -1.07 -2.12
C HIS A 165 17.03 -0.27 -1.23
N PRO A 166 16.17 0.54 -1.82
CA PRO A 166 15.02 1.13 -1.13
C PRO A 166 14.06 0.04 -0.62
N ARG A 167 13.43 0.28 0.53
CA ARG A 167 12.52 -0.68 1.18
C ARG A 167 11.39 -1.16 0.26
N GLY A 168 10.81 -0.27 -0.56
CA GLY A 168 9.76 -0.66 -1.52
C GLY A 168 10.24 -1.65 -2.57
N LEU A 169 11.51 -1.57 -2.99
CA LEU A 169 12.10 -2.53 -3.92
C LEU A 169 12.43 -3.87 -3.24
N GLU A 170 12.88 -3.83 -1.99
CA GLU A 170 13.07 -5.04 -1.18
C GLU A 170 11.75 -5.80 -1.01
N MET A 171 10.69 -5.10 -0.66
CA MET A 171 9.33 -5.65 -0.58
C MET A 171 8.86 -6.21 -1.93
N THR A 172 9.19 -5.55 -3.04
CA THR A 172 8.85 -6.00 -4.40
C THR A 172 9.46 -7.37 -4.71
N VAL A 173 10.75 -7.55 -4.44
CA VAL A 173 11.45 -8.83 -4.66
C VAL A 173 10.83 -9.93 -3.80
N CYS A 174 10.54 -9.64 -2.53
CA CYS A 174 9.88 -10.59 -1.64
C CYS A 174 8.48 -10.98 -2.14
N ALA A 175 7.66 -10.00 -2.55
CA ALA A 175 6.32 -10.25 -3.05
C ALA A 175 6.31 -11.07 -4.35
N ALA A 176 7.21 -10.77 -5.27
CA ALA A 176 7.35 -11.51 -6.52
C ALA A 176 7.86 -12.93 -6.28
N SER A 177 8.83 -13.10 -5.38
CA SER A 177 9.33 -14.43 -4.98
C SER A 177 8.23 -15.25 -4.27
N ASP A 178 7.42 -14.61 -3.42
CA ASP A 178 6.28 -15.25 -2.76
C ASP A 178 5.24 -15.72 -3.79
N ALA A 179 4.91 -14.89 -4.78
CA ALA A 179 4.01 -15.24 -5.87
C ALA A 179 4.58 -16.39 -6.72
N LEU A 180 5.86 -16.36 -7.04
CA LEU A 180 6.50 -17.42 -7.82
C LEU A 180 6.51 -18.74 -7.04
N GLY A 181 6.82 -18.71 -5.74
CA GLY A 181 6.76 -19.89 -4.86
C GLY A 181 5.35 -20.46 -4.72
N ASN A 182 4.32 -19.60 -4.67
CA ASN A 182 2.91 -20.02 -4.56
C ASN A 182 2.34 -20.58 -5.87
N LEU A 183 3.02 -20.39 -7.00
CA LEU A 183 2.56 -20.89 -8.31
C LEU A 183 2.47 -22.43 -8.35
N GLY A 184 3.28 -23.12 -7.55
CA GLY A 184 3.29 -24.58 -7.47
C GLY A 184 3.80 -25.29 -8.73
N LEU A 185 4.33 -24.53 -9.69
CA LEU A 185 4.93 -25.00 -10.94
C LEU A 185 6.38 -24.56 -11.02
N ASP A 186 7.24 -25.41 -11.58
CA ASP A 186 8.62 -25.08 -11.84
C ASP A 186 8.74 -23.96 -12.89
N TRP A 187 9.34 -22.83 -12.52
CA TRP A 187 9.52 -21.68 -13.41
C TRP A 187 10.35 -22.02 -14.64
N ASP A 188 11.39 -22.83 -14.50
CA ASP A 188 12.22 -23.28 -15.63
C ASP A 188 11.40 -24.11 -16.63
N MET A 189 10.42 -24.89 -16.16
CA MET A 189 9.51 -25.62 -17.03
C MET A 189 8.62 -24.67 -17.82
N ILE A 190 8.13 -23.60 -17.19
CA ILE A 190 7.32 -22.57 -17.86
C ILE A 190 8.15 -21.85 -18.90
N GLN A 191 9.38 -21.42 -18.56
CA GLN A 191 10.29 -20.73 -19.49
C GLN A 191 10.64 -21.58 -20.73
N ARG A 192 10.70 -22.89 -20.61
CA ARG A 192 10.91 -23.79 -21.78
C ARG A 192 9.71 -23.88 -22.71
N ARG A 193 8.50 -23.53 -22.25
CA ARG A 193 7.25 -23.63 -23.01
C ARG A 193 6.70 -22.29 -23.47
N VAL A 194 7.02 -21.24 -22.74
CA VAL A 194 6.58 -19.88 -23.03
C VAL A 194 7.77 -19.08 -23.54
N PRO A 195 7.73 -18.54 -24.75
CA PRO A 195 8.78 -17.65 -25.24
C PRO A 195 9.00 -16.49 -24.25
N ALA A 196 10.26 -16.11 -24.03
CA ALA A 196 10.62 -15.11 -23.02
C ALA A 196 9.95 -13.74 -23.26
N ASP A 197 9.69 -13.37 -24.51
CA ASP A 197 8.97 -12.17 -24.90
C ASP A 197 7.44 -12.26 -24.69
N LYS A 198 6.92 -13.43 -24.28
CA LYS A 198 5.51 -13.66 -23.92
C LYS A 198 5.24 -13.64 -22.41
N VAL A 199 6.20 -13.18 -21.62
CA VAL A 199 6.07 -12.96 -20.17
C VAL A 199 6.11 -11.47 -19.89
N SER A 200 4.97 -10.85 -19.65
CA SER A 200 4.86 -9.42 -19.33
C SER A 200 5.00 -9.18 -17.81
N VAL A 201 5.57 -8.03 -17.43
CA VAL A 201 5.70 -7.60 -16.03
C VAL A 201 5.23 -6.15 -15.90
N TYR A 202 4.15 -5.93 -15.14
CA TYR A 202 3.62 -4.61 -14.86
C TYR A 202 3.54 -4.40 -13.35
N ALA A 203 4.49 -3.64 -12.81
CA ALA A 203 4.54 -3.32 -11.38
C ALA A 203 5.15 -1.94 -11.16
N GLY A 204 4.68 -1.22 -10.15
CA GLY A 204 5.17 0.12 -9.85
C GLY A 204 4.86 0.57 -8.44
N SER A 205 5.37 1.75 -8.10
CA SER A 205 5.06 2.48 -6.88
C SER A 205 4.48 3.84 -7.24
N ALA A 206 3.32 4.18 -6.68
CA ALA A 206 2.70 5.48 -6.92
C ALA A 206 3.51 6.65 -6.33
N MET A 207 4.23 6.39 -5.22
CA MET A 207 5.09 7.37 -4.55
C MET A 207 6.54 7.33 -5.05
N GLY A 208 6.96 6.27 -5.74
CA GLY A 208 8.37 6.00 -5.97
C GLY A 208 9.10 5.65 -4.68
N GLN A 209 10.43 5.60 -4.73
CA GLN A 209 11.25 5.20 -3.59
C GLN A 209 11.75 6.45 -2.86
N LEU A 210 11.01 6.92 -1.85
CA LEU A 210 11.24 8.20 -1.15
C LEU A 210 12.07 8.06 0.13
N ASP A 211 12.49 6.86 0.49
CA ASP A 211 13.34 6.61 1.66
C ASP A 211 14.80 7.08 1.48
N SER A 212 15.63 6.83 2.49
CA SER A 212 17.04 7.27 2.49
C SER A 212 17.92 6.52 1.48
N ALA A 213 17.50 5.38 0.96
CA ALA A 213 18.21 4.63 -0.08
C ALA A 213 17.78 5.05 -1.50
N GLY A 214 16.71 5.81 -1.62
CA GLY A 214 16.17 6.35 -2.87
C GLY A 214 16.24 7.86 -2.98
N ALA A 215 15.16 8.47 -3.46
CA ALA A 215 15.04 9.92 -3.69
C ALA A 215 15.25 10.73 -2.40
N GLY A 216 14.78 10.24 -1.26
CA GLY A 216 14.98 10.91 0.03
C GLY A 216 16.46 11.12 0.35
N GLY A 217 17.28 10.07 0.17
CA GLY A 217 18.73 10.18 0.35
C GLY A 217 19.39 11.14 -0.64
N MET A 218 18.95 11.13 -1.90
CA MET A 218 19.45 12.04 -2.94
C MET A 218 19.17 13.51 -2.59
N LEU A 219 17.92 13.82 -2.25
CA LEU A 219 17.47 15.19 -1.98
C LEU A 219 18.08 15.75 -0.70
N LYS A 220 18.29 14.93 0.33
CA LYS A 220 18.85 15.32 1.62
C LYS A 220 20.38 15.32 1.67
N ALA A 221 21.07 14.68 0.71
CA ALA A 221 22.51 14.44 0.78
C ALA A 221 23.32 15.71 1.08
N ARG A 222 23.10 16.78 0.30
CA ARG A 222 23.85 18.04 0.49
C ARG A 222 23.50 18.75 1.81
N TYR A 223 22.28 18.64 2.28
CA TYR A 223 21.87 19.24 3.57
C TYR A 223 22.49 18.50 4.77
N ASN A 224 22.82 17.23 4.58
CA ASN A 224 23.48 16.38 5.57
C ASN A 224 25.01 16.34 5.39
N GLY A 225 25.59 17.19 4.54
CA GLY A 225 27.03 17.19 4.24
C GLY A 225 27.53 15.90 3.58
N LYS A 226 26.65 15.14 2.92
CA LYS A 226 26.97 13.87 2.25
C LYS A 226 27.01 14.02 0.73
N ARG A 227 27.77 13.14 0.09
CA ARG A 227 27.77 13.04 -1.38
C ARG A 227 26.59 12.22 -1.87
N VAL A 228 26.02 12.62 -3.01
CA VAL A 228 25.03 11.81 -3.75
C VAL A 228 25.73 10.59 -4.34
N THR A 229 25.10 9.43 -4.27
CA THR A 229 25.57 8.19 -4.91
C THR A 229 24.92 8.01 -6.27
N SER A 230 25.58 7.28 -7.18
CA SER A 230 25.05 6.96 -8.51
C SER A 230 23.79 6.07 -8.47
N LYS A 231 23.50 5.45 -7.34
CA LYS A 231 22.34 4.54 -7.17
C LYS A 231 21.03 5.29 -6.87
N TYR A 232 21.10 6.43 -6.21
CA TYR A 232 19.90 7.12 -5.72
C TYR A 232 18.90 7.46 -6.83
N CYS A 233 19.37 8.02 -7.94
CA CYS A 233 18.48 8.44 -9.02
C CYS A 233 17.77 7.25 -9.69
N PRO A 234 18.45 6.24 -10.23
CA PRO A 234 17.77 5.12 -10.90
C PRO A 234 16.88 4.32 -9.94
N LEU A 235 17.31 4.08 -8.69
CA LEU A 235 16.51 3.34 -7.73
C LEU A 235 15.29 4.10 -7.23
N SER A 236 15.18 5.41 -7.50
CA SER A 236 14.04 6.23 -7.08
C SER A 236 12.82 6.12 -7.99
N LEU A 237 12.99 5.60 -9.19
CA LEU A 237 11.96 5.63 -10.22
C LEU A 237 10.73 4.78 -9.84
N ALA A 238 9.57 5.30 -10.21
CA ALA A 238 8.28 4.69 -9.85
C ALA A 238 8.00 3.36 -10.53
N GLU A 239 8.59 3.12 -11.70
CA GLU A 239 8.51 1.88 -12.48
C GLU A 239 9.55 0.82 -12.08
N MET A 240 10.50 1.17 -11.22
CA MET A 240 11.59 0.27 -10.83
C MET A 240 11.13 -1.09 -10.27
N PRO A 241 9.97 -1.22 -9.61
CA PRO A 241 9.46 -2.53 -9.21
C PRO A 241 9.39 -3.56 -10.36
N SER A 242 8.96 -3.17 -11.55
CA SER A 242 8.91 -4.10 -12.70
C SER A 242 10.29 -4.57 -13.13
N ASP A 243 11.27 -3.68 -13.13
CA ASP A 243 12.65 -4.01 -13.51
C ASP A 243 13.29 -4.93 -12.46
N PHE A 244 13.00 -4.72 -11.17
CA PHE A 244 13.48 -5.58 -10.10
C PHE A 244 12.89 -7.00 -10.17
N ILE A 245 11.61 -7.13 -10.51
CA ILE A 245 10.98 -8.45 -10.73
C ILE A 245 11.70 -9.18 -11.88
N ASN A 246 11.94 -8.49 -12.99
CA ASN A 246 12.66 -9.09 -14.12
C ASN A 246 14.10 -9.46 -13.75
N ALA A 247 14.84 -8.56 -13.09
CA ALA A 247 16.25 -8.74 -12.82
C ALA A 247 16.54 -9.77 -11.71
N TYR A 248 15.73 -9.80 -10.67
CA TYR A 248 16.01 -10.61 -9.46
C TYR A 248 15.18 -11.89 -9.37
N VAL A 249 14.05 -11.99 -10.10
CA VAL A 249 13.11 -13.10 -9.93
C VAL A 249 12.88 -13.89 -11.21
N LEU A 250 12.59 -13.24 -12.33
CA LEU A 250 12.06 -13.93 -13.51
C LEU A 250 13.03 -14.11 -14.66
N GLY A 251 13.88 -13.14 -14.95
CA GLY A 251 14.64 -13.10 -16.19
C GLY A 251 13.79 -12.99 -17.46
N ALA A 252 12.58 -12.37 -17.37
CA ALA A 252 11.66 -12.22 -18.49
C ALA A 252 12.08 -11.10 -19.45
N MET A 253 11.64 -11.17 -20.71
CA MET A 253 12.00 -10.25 -21.81
C MET A 253 10.77 -9.66 -22.52
N GLY A 254 9.56 -9.86 -21.97
CA GLY A 254 8.33 -9.33 -22.56
C GLY A 254 8.11 -7.86 -22.22
N SER A 255 6.88 -7.39 -22.42
CA SER A 255 6.52 -6.03 -22.06
C SER A 255 6.72 -5.79 -20.56
N THR A 256 7.37 -4.68 -20.20
CA THR A 256 7.67 -4.33 -18.82
C THR A 256 7.38 -2.86 -18.56
N GLY A 257 7.09 -2.50 -17.30
CA GLY A 257 6.89 -1.13 -16.87
C GLY A 257 5.77 -0.97 -15.85
N ALA A 258 5.30 0.26 -15.70
CA ALA A 258 4.18 0.58 -14.82
C ALA A 258 3.25 1.63 -15.44
N THR A 259 1.97 1.49 -15.17
CA THR A 259 0.99 2.58 -15.34
C THR A 259 0.50 2.99 -13.98
N LEU A 260 0.61 4.28 -13.67
CA LEU A 260 0.32 4.81 -12.35
C LEU A 260 -0.98 5.61 -12.36
N GLY A 261 -1.83 5.38 -11.38
CA GLY A 261 -3.08 6.08 -11.13
C GLY A 261 -3.24 6.42 -9.64
N ALA A 262 -2.15 6.89 -9.01
CA ALA A 262 -2.09 7.11 -7.56
C ALA A 262 -2.54 5.83 -6.81
N CYS A 263 -3.54 5.92 -5.93
CA CYS A 263 -4.02 4.78 -5.14
C CYS A 263 -4.68 3.67 -6.00
N ALA A 264 -4.94 3.90 -7.28
CA ALA A 264 -5.49 2.91 -8.22
C ALA A 264 -4.42 2.18 -9.06
N SER A 265 -3.13 2.42 -8.82
CA SER A 265 -2.02 1.97 -9.67
C SER A 265 -2.00 0.46 -9.90
N PHE A 266 -2.27 -0.35 -8.89
CA PHE A 266 -2.32 -1.81 -9.08
C PHE A 266 -3.36 -2.21 -10.14
N LEU A 267 -4.56 -1.61 -10.13
CA LEU A 267 -5.60 -1.91 -11.11
C LEU A 267 -5.24 -1.41 -12.52
N TYR A 268 -4.48 -0.31 -12.63
CA TYR A 268 -3.95 0.13 -13.92
C TYR A 268 -2.96 -0.90 -14.50
N ASN A 269 -2.08 -1.45 -13.66
CA ASN A 269 -1.17 -2.51 -14.04
C ASN A 269 -1.92 -3.81 -14.40
N LEU A 270 -2.95 -4.17 -13.62
CA LEU A 270 -3.82 -5.32 -13.90
C LEU A 270 -4.50 -5.18 -15.27
N LYS A 271 -4.98 -3.98 -15.62
CA LYS A 271 -5.56 -3.70 -16.94
C LYS A 271 -4.57 -3.99 -18.08
N ASN A 272 -3.29 -3.64 -17.93
CA ASN A 272 -2.27 -3.91 -18.93
C ASN A 272 -2.04 -5.41 -19.12
N GLY A 273 -1.92 -6.16 -18.02
CA GLY A 273 -1.76 -7.61 -18.09
C GLY A 273 -2.94 -8.32 -18.73
N ILE A 274 -4.18 -7.92 -18.37
CA ILE A 274 -5.40 -8.43 -19.01
C ILE A 274 -5.38 -8.16 -20.53
N ALA A 275 -5.01 -6.94 -20.93
CA ALA A 275 -4.95 -6.57 -22.35
C ALA A 275 -3.89 -7.37 -23.12
N ASP A 276 -2.74 -7.64 -22.52
CA ASP A 276 -1.69 -8.46 -23.13
C ASP A 276 -2.10 -9.91 -23.30
N ILE A 277 -2.70 -10.52 -22.28
CA ILE A 277 -3.23 -11.89 -22.36
C ILE A 277 -4.31 -11.98 -23.45
N ARG A 278 -5.32 -11.11 -23.41
CA ARG A 278 -6.43 -11.11 -24.36
C ARG A 278 -6.02 -10.90 -25.82
N SER A 279 -4.99 -10.08 -26.04
CA SER A 279 -4.46 -9.83 -27.39
C SER A 279 -3.45 -10.87 -27.86
N GLY A 280 -3.06 -11.82 -27.02
CA GLY A 280 -2.01 -12.81 -27.30
C GLY A 280 -0.61 -12.21 -27.35
N ARG A 281 -0.40 -10.98 -26.88
CA ARG A 281 0.93 -10.39 -26.72
C ARG A 281 1.73 -11.11 -25.64
N ALA A 282 1.06 -11.51 -24.56
CA ALA A 282 1.65 -12.36 -23.53
C ALA A 282 0.81 -13.61 -23.29
N ARG A 283 1.45 -14.66 -22.77
CA ARG A 283 0.82 -15.86 -22.21
C ARG A 283 0.85 -15.86 -20.69
N VAL A 284 1.80 -15.13 -20.12
CA VAL A 284 2.01 -14.95 -18.67
C VAL A 284 2.15 -13.46 -18.39
N ALA A 285 1.51 -12.97 -17.34
CA ALA A 285 1.68 -11.60 -16.86
C ALA A 285 1.84 -11.55 -15.34
N PHE A 286 2.93 -10.97 -14.87
CA PHE A 286 3.15 -10.62 -13.47
C PHE A 286 2.67 -9.20 -13.21
N ILE A 287 1.74 -9.05 -12.28
CA ILE A 287 1.08 -7.78 -11.99
C ILE A 287 1.32 -7.42 -10.53
N GLY A 288 1.83 -6.22 -10.27
CA GLY A 288 2.08 -5.81 -8.91
C GLY A 288 2.08 -4.32 -8.63
N ALA A 289 2.17 -4.01 -7.36
CA ALA A 289 2.54 -2.70 -6.84
C ALA A 289 3.19 -2.86 -5.47
N ALA A 290 4.10 -1.95 -5.13
CA ALA A 290 4.78 -1.94 -3.85
C ALA A 290 4.91 -0.51 -3.33
N GLU A 291 4.59 -0.30 -2.06
CA GLU A 291 4.67 0.99 -1.38
C GLU A 291 5.30 0.84 -0.01
N ALA A 292 6.30 1.67 0.29
CA ALA A 292 6.93 1.78 1.59
C ALA A 292 6.93 3.26 2.07
N PRO A 293 5.75 3.83 2.35
CA PRO A 293 5.60 5.26 2.57
C PRO A 293 5.80 5.67 4.04
N ILE A 294 6.14 4.74 4.94
CA ILE A 294 6.25 5.02 6.38
C ILE A 294 7.62 5.65 6.66
N ASN A 295 7.69 6.94 6.39
CA ASN A 295 8.78 7.82 6.81
C ASN A 295 8.23 9.21 7.13
N ALA A 296 8.94 9.97 7.96
CA ALA A 296 8.44 11.22 8.50
C ALA A 296 8.04 12.22 7.41
N GLU A 297 8.81 12.34 6.34
CA GLU A 297 8.58 13.34 5.28
C GLU A 297 7.36 13.03 4.43
N VAL A 298 7.14 11.77 4.08
CA VAL A 298 5.95 11.36 3.32
C VAL A 298 4.70 11.52 4.18
N MET A 299 4.76 11.06 5.43
CA MET A 299 3.63 11.18 6.36
C MET A 299 3.32 12.65 6.68
N GLU A 300 4.33 13.51 6.82
CA GLU A 300 4.14 14.95 6.99
C GLU A 300 3.45 15.59 5.77
N GLY A 301 3.84 15.18 4.57
CA GLY A 301 3.18 15.65 3.33
C GLY A 301 1.69 15.31 3.29
N TYR A 302 1.32 14.10 3.67
CA TYR A 302 -0.09 13.69 3.77
C TYR A 302 -0.83 14.35 4.95
N ALA A 303 -0.17 14.52 6.08
CA ALA A 303 -0.74 15.23 7.25
C ALA A 303 -1.02 16.70 6.92
N ALA A 304 -0.12 17.38 6.22
CA ALA A 304 -0.31 18.76 5.77
C ALA A 304 -1.51 18.93 4.81
N MET A 305 -1.95 17.86 4.15
CA MET A 305 -3.18 17.86 3.33
C MET A 305 -4.46 17.65 4.16
N GLY A 306 -4.36 17.45 5.48
CA GLY A 306 -5.48 17.03 6.33
C GLY A 306 -6.05 15.65 5.96
N ALA A 307 -5.21 14.78 5.41
CA ALA A 307 -5.66 13.49 4.88
C ALA A 307 -5.48 12.34 5.89
N LEU A 308 -4.52 12.47 6.83
CA LEU A 308 -4.23 11.43 7.83
C LEU A 308 -4.97 11.70 9.15
N ALA A 309 -5.37 10.63 9.80
CA ALA A 309 -5.95 10.67 11.14
C ALA A 309 -4.88 11.08 12.17
N THR A 310 -5.05 12.22 12.81
CA THR A 310 -4.14 12.69 13.87
C THR A 310 -4.55 12.13 15.24
N GLU A 311 -3.59 12.00 16.14
CA GLU A 311 -3.86 11.54 17.52
C GLU A 311 -4.88 12.44 18.23
N LYS A 312 -4.80 13.76 18.00
CA LYS A 312 -5.74 14.74 18.56
C LYS A 312 -7.17 14.50 18.09
N GLU A 313 -7.36 14.28 16.79
CA GLU A 313 -8.70 14.04 16.23
C GLU A 313 -9.27 12.68 16.64
N LEU A 314 -8.43 11.64 16.71
CA LEU A 314 -8.82 10.32 17.22
C LEU A 314 -9.27 10.41 18.68
N ARG A 315 -8.53 11.16 19.51
CA ARG A 315 -8.89 11.43 20.90
C ARG A 315 -10.26 12.10 21.02
N GLN A 316 -10.53 13.10 20.18
CA GLN A 316 -11.83 13.78 20.13
C GLN A 316 -12.97 12.85 19.71
N LEU A 317 -12.74 12.00 18.69
CA LEU A 317 -13.74 11.04 18.23
C LEU A 317 -14.09 9.98 19.30
N ASP A 318 -13.11 9.56 20.08
CA ASP A 318 -13.32 8.56 21.14
C ASP A 318 -13.74 9.18 22.48
N GLY A 319 -13.81 10.53 22.57
CA GLY A 319 -14.19 11.25 23.80
C GLY A 319 -13.21 11.03 24.95
N LEU A 320 -11.91 10.86 24.64
CA LEU A 320 -10.86 10.57 25.61
C LEU A 320 -10.33 11.83 26.28
N ASP A 321 -10.05 11.74 27.56
CA ASP A 321 -9.33 12.76 28.32
C ASP A 321 -7.84 12.79 27.98
N ASP A 322 -7.13 13.88 28.32
CA ASP A 322 -5.70 14.08 27.97
C ASP A 322 -4.77 12.98 28.50
N ASN A 323 -5.14 12.31 29.58
CA ASN A 323 -4.33 11.24 30.19
C ASN A 323 -4.65 9.82 29.69
N GLU A 324 -5.68 9.65 28.87
CA GLU A 324 -6.06 8.35 28.33
C GLU A 324 -5.28 8.06 27.02
N ALA A 325 -4.91 6.82 26.80
CA ALA A 325 -4.20 6.43 25.59
C ALA A 325 -5.17 6.25 24.40
N VAL A 326 -4.81 6.78 23.24
CA VAL A 326 -5.52 6.52 21.98
C VAL A 326 -5.22 5.11 21.50
N ASP A 327 -6.24 4.33 21.17
CA ASP A 327 -6.06 3.04 20.49
C ASP A 327 -5.70 3.25 19.01
N GLN A 328 -4.41 3.23 18.71
CA GLN A 328 -3.89 3.45 17.37
C GLN A 328 -4.35 2.38 16.35
N ARG A 329 -4.79 1.20 16.82
CA ARG A 329 -5.32 0.14 15.94
C ARG A 329 -6.65 0.52 15.30
N ARG A 330 -7.37 1.45 15.90
CA ARG A 330 -8.66 1.97 15.42
C ARG A 330 -8.55 3.26 14.63
N ALA A 331 -7.35 3.64 14.20
CA ALA A 331 -7.13 4.89 13.48
C ALA A 331 -7.86 4.97 12.13
N CYS A 332 -8.00 3.87 11.40
CA CYS A 332 -8.74 3.82 10.13
C CYS A 332 -10.16 3.27 10.34
N ARG A 333 -11.18 4.10 10.10
CA ARG A 333 -12.61 3.79 10.35
C ARG A 333 -13.47 3.99 9.11
N PRO A 334 -13.40 3.07 8.12
CA PRO A 334 -14.24 3.17 6.92
C PRO A 334 -15.72 3.23 7.27
N PHE A 335 -16.45 4.17 6.68
CA PHE A 335 -17.91 4.36 6.82
C PHE A 335 -18.44 4.68 8.24
N ALA A 336 -17.58 4.83 9.22
CA ALA A 336 -17.95 5.37 10.53
C ALA A 336 -17.58 6.84 10.65
N GLU A 337 -17.88 7.46 11.81
CA GLU A 337 -17.25 8.73 12.17
C GLU A 337 -15.74 8.56 12.16
N ASN A 338 -15.06 9.41 11.39
CA ASN A 338 -13.64 9.30 11.11
C ASN A 338 -13.00 10.66 10.84
N CYS A 339 -11.68 10.73 10.86
CA CYS A 339 -10.93 11.98 10.73
C CYS A 339 -9.83 11.93 9.67
N GLY A 340 -9.58 10.78 9.04
CA GLY A 340 -8.53 10.64 8.03
C GLY A 340 -8.23 9.18 7.74
N PHE A 341 -7.38 8.92 6.75
CA PHE A 341 -6.87 7.58 6.52
C PHE A 341 -5.60 7.31 7.34
N THR A 342 -5.26 6.04 7.49
CA THR A 342 -4.01 5.58 8.09
C THR A 342 -3.12 5.07 6.97
N ILE A 343 -1.91 5.62 6.83
CA ILE A 343 -0.95 5.18 5.80
C ILE A 343 -0.45 3.77 6.09
N ALA A 344 -0.05 3.02 5.05
CA ALA A 344 0.44 1.66 5.21
C ALA A 344 1.49 1.29 4.17
N GLU A 345 2.34 0.34 4.52
CA GLU A 345 3.24 -0.33 3.58
C GLU A 345 2.65 -1.67 3.12
N SER A 346 2.84 -1.99 1.84
CA SER A 346 2.43 -3.25 1.23
C SER A 346 3.14 -3.48 -0.09
N ALA A 347 3.38 -4.74 -0.43
CA ALA A 347 3.73 -5.16 -1.77
C ALA A 347 2.86 -6.36 -2.16
N GLN A 348 2.12 -6.24 -3.25
CA GLN A 348 1.19 -7.27 -3.71
C GLN A 348 1.46 -7.67 -5.14
N MET A 349 1.29 -8.96 -5.43
CA MET A 349 1.56 -9.55 -6.72
C MET A 349 0.49 -10.59 -7.08
N VAL A 350 0.05 -10.59 -8.33
CA VAL A 350 -0.73 -11.69 -8.92
C VAL A 350 -0.08 -12.13 -10.24
N VAL A 351 -0.20 -13.42 -10.54
CA VAL A 351 0.27 -14.00 -11.79
C VAL A 351 -0.92 -14.42 -12.62
N LEU A 352 -1.01 -13.88 -13.82
CA LEU A 352 -2.03 -14.23 -14.80
C LEU A 352 -1.44 -15.17 -15.84
N PHE A 353 -2.18 -16.23 -16.20
CA PHE A 353 -1.94 -17.02 -17.40
C PHE A 353 -3.11 -16.84 -18.38
N ASP A 354 -2.86 -17.08 -19.66
CA ASP A 354 -3.96 -17.42 -20.56
C ASP A 354 -4.60 -18.76 -20.13
N ASP A 355 -5.91 -18.90 -20.23
CA ASP A 355 -6.64 -20.07 -19.77
C ASP A 355 -6.16 -21.38 -20.44
N ALA A 356 -5.71 -21.32 -21.68
CA ALA A 356 -5.16 -22.49 -22.39
C ALA A 356 -3.85 -22.94 -21.76
N LEU A 357 -2.93 -22.00 -21.44
CA LEU A 357 -1.68 -22.32 -20.75
C LEU A 357 -1.92 -22.87 -19.35
N ALA A 358 -2.85 -22.29 -18.61
CA ALA A 358 -3.20 -22.77 -17.28
C ALA A 358 -3.67 -24.22 -17.31
N MET A 359 -4.54 -24.56 -18.25
CA MET A 359 -5.01 -25.93 -18.46
C MET A 359 -3.92 -26.87 -18.95
N GLU A 360 -3.07 -26.43 -19.90
CA GLU A 360 -1.93 -27.21 -20.42
C GLU A 360 -0.94 -27.61 -19.33
N LEU A 361 -0.69 -26.73 -18.38
CA LEU A 361 0.27 -26.94 -17.29
C LEU A 361 -0.37 -27.55 -16.03
N GLY A 362 -1.70 -27.68 -15.97
CA GLY A 362 -2.40 -28.11 -14.77
C GLY A 362 -2.26 -27.13 -13.61
N ALA A 363 -2.20 -25.81 -13.90
CA ALA A 363 -2.06 -24.78 -12.88
C ALA A 363 -3.32 -24.71 -12.00
N THR A 364 -3.13 -24.42 -10.72
CA THR A 364 -4.24 -24.05 -9.83
C THR A 364 -4.82 -22.71 -10.29
N ILE A 365 -6.12 -22.65 -10.52
CA ILE A 365 -6.82 -21.41 -10.86
C ILE A 365 -7.55 -20.93 -9.61
N TYR A 366 -7.15 -19.74 -9.13
CA TYR A 366 -7.76 -19.09 -7.96
C TYR A 366 -8.98 -18.24 -8.32
N GLY A 367 -9.09 -17.86 -9.59
CA GLY A 367 -10.15 -17.02 -10.12
C GLY A 367 -9.75 -16.40 -11.45
N ALA A 368 -10.57 -15.52 -12.00
CA ALA A 368 -10.28 -14.80 -13.24
C ALA A 368 -10.40 -13.28 -13.01
N ALA A 369 -9.47 -12.52 -13.58
CA ALA A 369 -9.56 -11.07 -13.68
C ALA A 369 -10.09 -10.72 -15.08
N THR A 370 -11.40 -10.45 -15.18
CA THR A 370 -12.02 -10.29 -16.51
C THR A 370 -11.87 -8.89 -17.05
N ASP A 371 -12.11 -7.86 -16.26
CA ASP A 371 -12.08 -6.48 -16.74
C ASP A 371 -11.53 -5.50 -15.69
N VAL A 372 -10.92 -4.43 -16.18
CA VAL A 372 -10.62 -3.24 -15.39
C VAL A 372 -11.08 -2.01 -16.16
N PHE A 373 -12.02 -1.28 -15.62
CA PHE A 373 -12.53 -0.03 -16.16
C PHE A 373 -11.87 1.14 -15.47
N VAL A 374 -11.33 2.06 -16.28
CA VAL A 374 -10.62 3.24 -15.81
C VAL A 374 -11.27 4.49 -16.41
N ASN A 375 -11.64 5.45 -15.57
CA ASN A 375 -12.20 6.73 -16.00
C ASN A 375 -11.66 7.88 -15.14
N ALA A 376 -11.42 9.02 -15.75
CA ALA A 376 -11.14 10.26 -15.03
C ALA A 376 -12.44 10.94 -14.55
N ASP A 377 -12.33 11.78 -13.53
CA ASP A 377 -13.45 12.64 -13.07
C ASP A 377 -13.61 13.92 -13.90
N GLY A 378 -12.70 14.18 -14.85
CA GLY A 378 -12.81 15.21 -15.87
C GLY A 378 -12.36 16.61 -15.46
N TYR A 379 -12.73 17.09 -14.29
CA TYR A 379 -12.26 18.39 -13.80
C TYR A 379 -11.91 18.25 -12.32
N LYS A 380 -10.65 18.48 -12.02
CA LYS A 380 -10.33 18.31 -10.65
C LYS A 380 -9.03 18.86 -10.18
N LYS A 381 -9.10 19.33 -8.96
CA LYS A 381 -7.97 19.63 -8.10
C LYS A 381 -7.38 18.34 -7.54
N SER A 382 -6.25 18.41 -6.87
CA SER A 382 -5.48 17.26 -6.39
C SER A 382 -6.23 16.26 -5.47
N ILE A 383 -7.23 16.72 -4.71
CA ILE A 383 -8.01 15.85 -3.81
C ILE A 383 -9.37 15.53 -4.43
N SER A 384 -9.76 14.26 -4.42
CA SER A 384 -10.97 13.79 -5.08
C SER A 384 -12.27 14.16 -4.37
N GLY A 385 -13.06 15.02 -4.97
CA GLY A 385 -14.49 15.13 -4.71
C GLY A 385 -15.29 14.06 -5.47
N PRO A 386 -16.60 13.98 -5.28
CA PRO A 386 -17.45 13.09 -6.04
C PRO A 386 -17.41 13.50 -7.52
N GLY A 387 -16.83 12.67 -8.36
CA GLY A 387 -16.84 12.80 -9.80
C GLY A 387 -17.66 11.70 -10.45
N VAL A 388 -18.05 11.91 -11.70
CA VAL A 388 -18.84 10.95 -12.48
C VAL A 388 -18.03 9.70 -12.85
N GLY A 389 -16.69 9.83 -12.88
CA GLY A 389 -15.79 8.76 -13.32
C GLY A 389 -15.96 7.45 -12.55
N ASN A 390 -16.13 7.51 -11.24
CA ASN A 390 -16.29 6.30 -10.44
C ASN A 390 -17.68 5.64 -10.62
N TYR A 391 -18.75 6.40 -10.81
CA TYR A 391 -20.06 5.83 -11.19
C TYR A 391 -19.95 5.04 -12.51
N ILE A 392 -19.23 5.59 -13.49
CA ILE A 392 -19.05 4.93 -14.79
C ILE A 392 -18.25 3.64 -14.65
N THR A 393 -17.15 3.64 -13.88
CA THR A 393 -16.33 2.43 -13.70
C THR A 393 -17.08 1.35 -12.96
N MET A 394 -17.82 1.69 -11.91
CA MET A 394 -18.66 0.76 -11.15
C MET A 394 -19.77 0.17 -12.02
N ALA A 395 -20.53 1.02 -12.73
CA ALA A 395 -21.61 0.56 -13.60
C ALA A 395 -21.10 -0.37 -14.72
N LYS A 396 -19.96 -0.05 -15.34
CA LYS A 396 -19.32 -0.92 -16.35
C LYS A 396 -18.89 -2.26 -15.78
N SER A 397 -18.34 -2.28 -14.56
CA SER A 397 -17.92 -3.51 -13.89
C SER A 397 -19.11 -4.42 -13.60
N VAL A 398 -20.19 -3.90 -13.02
CA VAL A 398 -21.43 -4.67 -12.76
C VAL A 398 -22.10 -5.10 -14.07
N ALA A 399 -22.10 -4.27 -15.10
CA ALA A 399 -22.62 -4.63 -16.42
C ALA A 399 -21.80 -5.76 -17.07
N SER A 400 -20.47 -5.79 -16.87
CA SER A 400 -19.61 -6.88 -17.32
C SER A 400 -19.96 -8.20 -16.61
N VAL A 401 -20.15 -8.15 -15.28
CA VAL A 401 -20.64 -9.32 -14.51
C VAL A 401 -21.96 -9.85 -15.08
N ARG A 402 -22.93 -8.97 -15.30
CA ARG A 402 -24.23 -9.34 -15.88
C ARG A 402 -24.09 -10.00 -17.26
N ALA A 403 -23.19 -9.48 -18.08
CA ALA A 403 -22.96 -10.04 -19.41
C ALA A 403 -22.31 -11.43 -19.39
N ILE A 404 -21.47 -11.72 -18.38
CA ILE A 404 -20.75 -12.99 -18.26
C ILE A 404 -21.57 -14.03 -17.50
N LEU A 405 -22.11 -13.69 -16.35
CA LEU A 405 -22.77 -14.62 -15.41
C LEU A 405 -24.31 -14.60 -15.49
N GLY A 406 -24.89 -13.59 -16.12
CA GLY A 406 -26.34 -13.40 -16.18
C GLY A 406 -26.89 -12.56 -15.01
N GLU A 407 -28.17 -12.25 -15.09
CA GLU A 407 -28.89 -11.35 -14.20
C GLU A 407 -28.94 -11.84 -12.74
N ASP A 408 -29.30 -13.13 -12.57
CA ASP A 408 -29.45 -13.72 -11.22
C ASP A 408 -28.14 -13.79 -10.44
N ALA A 409 -27.05 -14.20 -11.08
CA ALA A 409 -25.73 -14.27 -10.47
C ALA A 409 -25.23 -12.87 -10.13
N MET A 410 -25.44 -11.90 -11.03
CA MET A 410 -25.08 -10.50 -10.80
C MET A 410 -25.82 -9.92 -9.60
N ARG A 411 -27.11 -10.22 -9.43
CA ARG A 411 -27.91 -9.67 -8.33
C ARG A 411 -27.58 -10.27 -6.96
N ARG A 412 -27.19 -11.54 -6.90
CA ARG A 412 -27.10 -12.30 -5.64
C ARG A 412 -25.73 -12.85 -5.30
N GLY A 413 -24.89 -13.05 -6.30
CA GLY A 413 -23.63 -13.80 -6.15
C GLY A 413 -22.38 -12.94 -5.99
N GLY A 414 -22.47 -11.70 -5.48
CA GLY A 414 -21.32 -10.82 -5.47
C GLY A 414 -21.05 -10.09 -4.17
N LEU A 415 -19.84 -9.58 -4.06
CA LEU A 415 -19.42 -8.64 -3.03
C LEU A 415 -18.67 -7.45 -3.67
N VAL A 416 -18.60 -6.34 -2.95
CA VAL A 416 -17.79 -5.19 -3.34
C VAL A 416 -16.68 -4.94 -2.30
N GLN A 417 -15.46 -4.82 -2.82
CA GLN A 417 -14.32 -4.30 -2.07
C GLN A 417 -14.31 -2.78 -2.21
N ALA A 418 -14.71 -2.08 -1.16
CA ALA A 418 -14.76 -0.64 -1.17
C ALA A 418 -13.35 -0.03 -1.14
N HIS A 419 -13.18 1.13 -1.73
CA HIS A 419 -11.97 1.92 -1.55
C HIS A 419 -11.77 2.27 -0.05
N GLY A 420 -12.84 2.66 0.67
CA GLY A 420 -12.94 2.64 2.12
C GLY A 420 -11.77 3.28 2.89
N THR A 421 -11.41 4.54 2.57
CA THR A 421 -10.19 5.17 3.14
C THR A 421 -10.28 5.58 4.59
N GLY A 422 -11.47 5.68 5.18
CA GLY A 422 -11.65 6.23 6.54
C GLY A 422 -11.59 7.76 6.58
N THR A 423 -11.81 8.44 5.45
CA THR A 423 -11.93 9.89 5.40
C THR A 423 -13.39 10.33 5.34
N PRO A 424 -13.77 11.48 5.95
CA PRO A 424 -15.15 11.98 5.94
C PRO A 424 -15.73 12.10 4.53
N GLN A 425 -14.97 12.64 3.58
CA GLN A 425 -15.45 12.81 2.22
C GLN A 425 -15.68 11.47 1.50
N ASN A 426 -14.81 10.46 1.71
CA ASN A 426 -14.95 9.19 1.02
C ASN A 426 -16.15 8.38 1.53
N ARG A 427 -16.43 8.40 2.84
CA ARG A 427 -17.56 7.63 3.39
C ARG A 427 -18.89 8.03 2.74
N VAL A 428 -19.11 9.34 2.54
CA VAL A 428 -20.31 9.88 1.89
C VAL A 428 -20.32 9.55 0.40
N THR A 429 -19.24 9.90 -0.29
CA THR A 429 -19.23 9.79 -1.77
C THR A 429 -19.23 8.35 -2.24
N GLU A 430 -18.51 7.46 -1.56
CA GLU A 430 -18.44 6.05 -1.96
C GLU A 430 -19.73 5.30 -1.63
N SER A 431 -20.31 5.49 -0.43
CA SER A 431 -21.59 4.86 -0.10
C SER A 431 -22.71 5.27 -1.07
N GLU A 432 -22.73 6.54 -1.49
CA GLU A 432 -23.66 7.02 -2.53
C GLU A 432 -23.44 6.31 -3.88
N ILE A 433 -22.18 6.19 -4.33
CA ILE A 433 -21.85 5.52 -5.60
C ILE A 433 -22.25 4.05 -5.56
N LEU A 434 -21.91 3.35 -4.48
CA LEU A 434 -22.23 1.92 -4.31
C LEU A 434 -23.75 1.70 -4.27
N SER A 435 -24.48 2.48 -3.46
CA SER A 435 -25.93 2.38 -3.32
C SER A 435 -26.65 2.65 -4.65
N ARG A 436 -26.32 3.73 -5.35
CA ARG A 436 -26.93 4.03 -6.66
C ARG A 436 -26.59 3.00 -7.73
N THR A 437 -25.40 2.41 -7.67
CA THR A 437 -25.05 1.32 -8.58
C THR A 437 -25.88 0.08 -8.27
N ALA A 438 -26.01 -0.28 -6.99
CA ALA A 438 -26.85 -1.41 -6.57
C ALA A 438 -28.31 -1.21 -6.98
N GLU A 439 -28.89 -0.03 -6.74
CA GLU A 439 -30.24 0.36 -7.16
C GLU A 439 -30.44 0.18 -8.67
N ALA A 440 -29.52 0.74 -9.47
CA ALA A 440 -29.61 0.70 -10.94
C ALA A 440 -29.57 -0.72 -11.52
N PHE A 441 -28.90 -1.66 -10.84
CA PHE A 441 -28.79 -3.05 -11.27
C PHE A 441 -29.69 -4.01 -10.49
N GLY A 442 -30.49 -3.52 -9.53
CA GLY A 442 -31.41 -4.33 -8.71
C GLY A 442 -30.68 -5.30 -7.79
N ILE A 443 -29.51 -4.89 -7.26
CA ILE A 443 -28.75 -5.64 -6.25
C ILE A 443 -29.27 -5.23 -4.88
N GLU A 444 -29.64 -6.19 -4.04
CA GLU A 444 -30.12 -5.95 -2.68
C GLU A 444 -29.17 -6.55 -1.65
N GLY A 445 -28.89 -5.78 -0.59
CA GLY A 445 -28.02 -6.23 0.49
C GLY A 445 -26.60 -6.55 0.04
N TRP A 446 -26.04 -5.77 -0.90
CA TRP A 446 -24.71 -5.98 -1.47
C TRP A 446 -23.63 -5.93 -0.38
N PRO A 447 -22.90 -7.04 -0.11
CA PRO A 447 -21.87 -7.05 0.93
C PRO A 447 -20.73 -6.10 0.60
N VAL A 448 -20.41 -5.21 1.53
CA VAL A 448 -19.32 -4.22 1.43
C VAL A 448 -18.18 -4.62 2.36
N ALA A 449 -17.03 -4.95 1.79
CA ALA A 449 -15.79 -5.17 2.52
C ALA A 449 -14.90 -3.91 2.47
N ALA A 450 -14.25 -3.56 3.58
CA ALA A 450 -13.37 -2.39 3.67
C ALA A 450 -12.09 -2.72 4.47
N LEU A 451 -11.13 -3.34 3.80
CA LEU A 451 -9.93 -3.93 4.41
C LEU A 451 -8.96 -2.91 5.03
N LYS A 452 -9.09 -1.63 4.67
CA LYS A 452 -8.24 -0.59 5.26
C LYS A 452 -8.47 -0.40 6.75
N SER A 453 -9.58 -0.92 7.31
CA SER A 453 -9.77 -1.01 8.76
C SER A 453 -8.70 -1.87 9.45
N TYR A 454 -8.13 -2.84 8.75
CA TYR A 454 -7.07 -3.73 9.24
C TYR A 454 -5.69 -3.28 8.83
N LEU A 455 -5.53 -2.96 7.55
CA LEU A 455 -4.24 -2.78 6.88
C LEU A 455 -3.79 -1.32 6.84
N GLY A 456 -4.72 -0.37 6.92
CA GLY A 456 -4.46 1.00 6.49
C GLY A 456 -4.48 1.13 4.97
N HIS A 457 -4.06 2.29 4.48
CA HIS A 457 -4.05 2.63 3.06
C HIS A 457 -2.63 2.52 2.48
N SER A 458 -2.36 1.44 1.80
CA SER A 458 -1.10 1.14 1.13
C SER A 458 -0.98 1.79 -0.26
N LEU A 459 -1.61 2.94 -0.46
CA LEU A 459 -1.52 3.79 -1.65
C LEU A 459 -1.65 3.00 -2.96
N GLY A 460 -0.63 2.99 -3.81
CA GLY A 460 -0.64 2.29 -5.09
C GLY A 460 -0.84 0.78 -5.00
N ALA A 461 -0.48 0.15 -3.88
CA ALA A 461 -0.64 -1.28 -3.62
C ALA A 461 -2.02 -1.66 -3.04
N ALA A 462 -2.84 -0.68 -2.62
CA ALA A 462 -4.09 -0.93 -1.89
C ALA A 462 -5.09 -1.82 -2.63
N SER A 463 -5.19 -1.69 -3.94
CA SER A 463 -6.06 -2.56 -4.74
C SER A 463 -5.46 -3.96 -4.91
N GLY A 464 -4.14 -4.11 -4.78
CA GLY A 464 -3.49 -5.41 -4.70
C GLY A 464 -3.87 -6.14 -3.42
N ASP A 465 -3.89 -5.45 -2.27
CA ASP A 465 -4.41 -5.99 -1.01
C ASP A 465 -5.86 -6.47 -1.16
N GLN A 466 -6.71 -5.69 -1.84
CA GLN A 466 -8.10 -6.05 -2.09
C GLN A 466 -8.23 -7.29 -2.99
N VAL A 467 -7.44 -7.37 -4.06
CA VAL A 467 -7.46 -8.51 -5.00
C VAL A 467 -6.99 -9.79 -4.30
N THR A 468 -5.84 -9.78 -3.64
CA THR A 468 -5.32 -10.97 -2.95
C THR A 468 -6.21 -11.41 -1.79
N ALA A 469 -6.79 -10.45 -1.06
CA ALA A 469 -7.76 -10.75 0.00
C ALA A 469 -9.06 -11.33 -0.56
N THR A 470 -9.55 -10.87 -1.72
CA THR A 470 -10.76 -11.45 -2.36
C THR A 470 -10.57 -12.93 -2.66
N LEU A 471 -9.41 -13.32 -3.20
CA LEU A 471 -9.09 -14.73 -3.42
C LEU A 471 -9.10 -15.52 -2.11
N GLY A 472 -8.58 -14.92 -1.04
CA GLY A 472 -8.64 -15.50 0.30
C GLY A 472 -10.06 -15.56 0.88
N MET A 473 -10.94 -14.59 0.60
CA MET A 473 -12.35 -14.62 1.00
C MET A 473 -13.07 -15.82 0.37
N TRP A 474 -12.85 -16.05 -0.89
CA TRP A 474 -13.39 -17.22 -1.57
C TRP A 474 -12.84 -18.53 -1.00
N HIS A 475 -11.52 -18.58 -0.73
CA HIS A 475 -10.89 -19.77 -0.13
C HIS A 475 -11.44 -20.12 1.26
N HIS A 476 -11.63 -19.12 2.12
CA HIS A 476 -12.09 -19.32 3.50
C HIS A 476 -13.61 -19.26 3.69
N GLY A 477 -14.38 -18.83 2.68
CA GLY A 477 -15.81 -18.55 2.81
C GLY A 477 -16.07 -17.46 3.86
N LEU A 478 -15.26 -16.41 3.89
CA LEU A 478 -15.25 -15.42 4.95
C LEU A 478 -15.01 -14.00 4.41
N ILE A 479 -15.93 -13.08 4.68
CA ILE A 479 -15.73 -11.64 4.48
C ILE A 479 -15.36 -11.04 5.84
N PRO A 480 -14.17 -10.46 6.01
CA PRO A 480 -13.83 -9.73 7.23
C PRO A 480 -14.77 -8.55 7.46
N GLY A 481 -15.25 -8.40 8.67
CA GLY A 481 -16.03 -7.23 9.08
C GLY A 481 -15.15 -5.97 9.14
N ILE A 482 -15.78 -4.82 9.22
CA ILE A 482 -15.08 -3.55 9.42
C ILE A 482 -14.82 -3.40 10.93
N ASN A 483 -13.77 -4.02 11.43
CA ASN A 483 -13.51 -4.25 12.86
C ASN A 483 -13.24 -2.98 13.69
N THR A 484 -13.05 -1.83 13.04
CA THR A 484 -12.74 -0.55 13.70
C THR A 484 -13.97 0.32 13.94
N ILE A 485 -15.15 -0.12 13.50
CA ILE A 485 -16.39 0.65 13.63
C ILE A 485 -17.31 0.06 14.70
N ASN A 486 -18.00 0.92 15.45
CA ASN A 486 -19.08 0.54 16.36
C ASN A 486 -20.45 0.77 15.71
N ALA A 487 -20.55 1.80 14.87
CA ALA A 487 -21.72 2.18 14.10
C ALA A 487 -21.29 2.87 12.81
N LEU A 488 -22.17 2.89 11.83
CA LEU A 488 -21.99 3.72 10.63
C LEU A 488 -22.25 5.19 10.98
N ALA A 489 -21.60 6.09 10.26
CA ALA A 489 -21.89 7.52 10.38
C ALA A 489 -23.26 7.85 9.76
N ASP A 490 -23.94 8.87 10.30
CA ASP A 490 -25.31 9.24 9.89
C ASP A 490 -25.41 9.67 8.42
N ASP A 491 -24.29 10.13 7.83
CA ASP A 491 -24.20 10.58 6.44
C ASP A 491 -23.83 9.45 5.45
N VAL A 492 -23.69 8.21 5.92
CA VAL A 492 -23.43 7.03 5.08
C VAL A 492 -24.75 6.49 4.52
N ARG A 493 -24.81 6.39 3.19
CA ARG A 493 -25.96 5.77 2.53
C ARG A 493 -25.90 4.27 2.65
N THR A 494 -26.96 3.66 3.17
CA THR A 494 -27.03 2.22 3.44
C THR A 494 -28.01 1.48 2.53
N ASP A 495 -28.81 2.18 1.71
CA ASP A 495 -29.79 1.57 0.83
C ASP A 495 -29.10 0.56 -0.11
N HIS A 496 -29.64 -0.65 -0.21
CA HIS A 496 -29.14 -1.76 -1.03
C HIS A 496 -27.77 -2.32 -0.62
N LEU A 497 -27.14 -1.81 0.47
CA LEU A 497 -25.79 -2.20 0.91
C LEU A 497 -25.84 -2.97 2.24
N ALA A 498 -24.92 -3.91 2.43
CA ALA A 498 -24.75 -4.65 3.67
C ALA A 498 -23.36 -4.40 4.25
N PHE A 499 -23.27 -3.44 5.16
CA PHE A 499 -22.11 -3.20 6.01
C PHE A 499 -22.15 -4.07 7.25
N SER A 500 -21.02 -4.53 7.75
CA SER A 500 -20.93 -5.28 9.01
C SER A 500 -19.62 -4.98 9.73
N ALA A 501 -19.70 -4.78 11.04
CA ALA A 501 -18.52 -4.76 11.92
C ALA A 501 -18.01 -6.18 12.21
N GLU A 502 -18.89 -7.17 12.11
CA GLU A 502 -18.59 -8.56 12.36
C GLU A 502 -18.25 -9.32 11.07
N HIS A 503 -17.45 -10.37 11.19
CA HIS A 503 -17.14 -11.27 10.08
C HIS A 503 -18.40 -11.95 9.55
N ARG A 504 -18.52 -12.04 8.22
CA ARG A 504 -19.62 -12.71 7.54
C ARG A 504 -19.14 -13.98 6.84
N ARG A 505 -19.70 -15.13 7.23
CA ARG A 505 -19.47 -16.37 6.49
C ARG A 505 -20.44 -16.51 5.32
N PHE A 506 -19.96 -17.16 4.26
CA PHE A 506 -20.75 -17.49 3.07
C PHE A 506 -20.28 -18.82 2.47
N ASP A 507 -21.13 -19.48 1.67
CA ASP A 507 -20.65 -20.60 0.83
C ASP A 507 -19.88 -19.99 -0.37
N PRO A 508 -18.63 -20.37 -0.61
CA PRO A 508 -17.87 -19.89 -1.76
C PRO A 508 -18.58 -20.05 -3.12
N LYS A 509 -19.47 -21.06 -3.24
CA LYS A 509 -20.28 -21.27 -4.44
C LYS A 509 -21.30 -20.17 -4.69
N ASP A 510 -21.74 -19.48 -3.63
CA ASP A 510 -22.71 -18.39 -3.73
C ASP A 510 -22.04 -17.04 -4.07
N ALA A 511 -20.71 -16.91 -3.88
CA ALA A 511 -19.96 -15.70 -4.17
C ALA A 511 -19.19 -15.81 -5.49
N GLN A 512 -19.89 -15.64 -6.60
CA GLN A 512 -19.38 -15.90 -7.95
C GLN A 512 -18.53 -14.77 -8.51
N TYR A 513 -18.63 -13.56 -7.94
CA TYR A 513 -17.84 -12.41 -8.38
C TYR A 513 -17.52 -11.44 -7.25
N ALA A 514 -16.51 -10.61 -7.50
CA ALA A 514 -16.22 -9.44 -6.70
C ALA A 514 -15.95 -8.23 -7.60
N VAL A 515 -16.38 -7.07 -7.13
CA VAL A 515 -16.06 -5.77 -7.73
C VAL A 515 -15.04 -5.06 -6.83
N ILE A 516 -13.88 -4.73 -7.37
CA ILE A 516 -12.81 -4.05 -6.64
C ILE A 516 -12.83 -2.58 -7.01
N ASN A 517 -13.19 -1.71 -6.07
CA ASN A 517 -13.24 -0.27 -6.30
C ASN A 517 -11.98 0.44 -5.80
N SER A 518 -11.41 1.30 -6.63
CA SER A 518 -10.27 2.13 -6.25
C SER A 518 -10.37 3.54 -6.81
N LYS A 519 -10.00 4.52 -5.98
CA LYS A 519 -10.01 5.94 -6.30
C LYS A 519 -8.65 6.53 -5.94
N GLY A 520 -8.03 7.23 -6.87
CA GLY A 520 -6.72 7.87 -6.68
C GLY A 520 -6.80 9.39 -6.77
N PHE A 521 -5.83 10.05 -6.16
CA PHE A 521 -5.64 11.49 -6.31
C PHE A 521 -5.58 11.89 -7.79
N GLY A 522 -5.99 13.13 -8.08
CA GLY A 522 -6.09 13.61 -9.45
C GLY A 522 -7.36 13.18 -10.19
N GLY A 523 -8.31 12.49 -9.53
CA GLY A 523 -9.55 12.01 -10.13
C GLY A 523 -9.38 10.71 -10.93
N ASN A 524 -8.42 9.90 -10.56
CA ASN A 524 -8.23 8.56 -11.13
C ASN A 524 -9.21 7.57 -10.50
N ASN A 525 -10.03 6.92 -11.31
CA ASN A 525 -10.96 5.90 -10.86
C ASN A 525 -10.70 4.60 -11.62
N ALA A 526 -10.62 3.50 -10.90
CA ALA A 526 -10.50 2.16 -11.47
C ALA A 526 -11.41 1.19 -10.73
N THR A 527 -12.09 0.35 -11.49
CA THR A 527 -12.91 -0.73 -10.95
C THR A 527 -12.62 -2.01 -11.70
N ALA A 528 -12.26 -3.07 -10.97
CA ALA A 528 -12.00 -4.38 -11.55
C ALA A 528 -13.15 -5.34 -11.30
N THR A 529 -13.37 -6.22 -12.27
CA THR A 529 -14.28 -7.37 -12.18
C THR A 529 -13.45 -8.64 -12.00
N MET A 530 -13.71 -9.35 -10.92
CA MET A 530 -13.13 -10.67 -10.64
C MET A 530 -14.22 -11.73 -10.58
N LEU A 531 -13.92 -12.91 -11.09
CA LEU A 531 -14.79 -14.10 -11.01
C LEU A 531 -14.09 -15.18 -10.19
N SER A 532 -14.86 -15.91 -9.36
CA SER A 532 -14.36 -17.04 -8.57
C SER A 532 -14.27 -18.34 -9.39
#